data_b7b7baaf15c32c3ad153756db71e9c9f
#
_entry.id   b7b7baaf15c32c3ad153756db71e9c9f
#
_cell.length_a   1.000
_cell.length_b   1.000
_cell.length_c   1.000
_cell.angle_alpha   90.00
_cell.angle_beta   90.00
_cell.angle_gamma   90.00
#
_symmetry.space_group_name_H-M   'P 1'
#
loop_
_entity.id
_entity.type
_entity.pdbx_description
1 polymer ?
#
loop_
_entity_poly.entity_id
_entity_poly.type
_entity_poly.pdbx_seq_one_letter_code
_entity_poly.pdbx_strand_id
1 'polypeptide(L)'
;MPDYKEQAAPPPGTTTPADAESSRAPADSDSTPLSTPNLHRSLRRFDITAMAVAAVISFDTVGQIATGGGEAVTWTAVIAVAFLVPYALLFAETGAAFPQEGGPYVWVKLAFGRLTAAITTLFYWVTNPIWLGGSLVFLAAQTWDGFVFRLGQGTFADYAFKTVFIWTAILTAVVSLRKGKWITTAGAAAKVLALTVFTATAVAYGLEHGFQGLTGTADHTTATFTPTTAGFLALVPVLLFAYVGFEAPNAAGEEMHNPQRDVPTALGRSAAIAAACYLLPVLAILSVVPPGKVTGIGGFMEGAQTIFTIYGGASGALLKAIALLFVFALLTQGSAWMIVSDRMQAMAAADGGFFSRKLGAFHPALGTPVRTNLLSGAIATVFMVAAMRLADGDAAAVFSVVLTVAVTTLLLSYLTVIPALAVLRLRHRDVPRPYRVPFGTKGFMICAALVYAWILTGSWAALFPGTLEALLGITYDFHDTWGVSRTAFEAFTLGTVVALLLIGTIGHAVAGKANTRARVRR
;
A
#
# COMPACT_ATOMS: atom_id res chain seq x y z
N MET A 1 -69.81 -0.72 -9.83
CA MET A 1 -70.13 -0.88 -11.26
C MET A 1 -70.28 0.51 -11.86
N PRO A 2 -69.40 0.88 -12.76
CA PRO A 2 -69.49 0.57 -14.19
C PRO A 2 -68.17 0.22 -14.87
N ASP A 3 -68.31 -0.66 -15.81
CA ASP A 3 -67.74 -0.86 -17.14
C ASP A 3 -66.23 -0.71 -17.43
N TYR A 4 -65.63 -1.87 -17.59
CA TYR A 4 -64.43 -2.11 -18.40
C TYR A 4 -64.77 -1.97 -19.89
N LYS A 5 -64.10 -1.04 -20.60
CA LYS A 5 -63.99 -1.04 -22.05
C LYS A 5 -62.63 -1.66 -22.47
N GLU A 6 -62.73 -2.80 -23.06
CA GLU A 6 -61.73 -3.52 -23.83
C GLU A 6 -61.29 -2.65 -25.03
N GLN A 7 -59.98 -2.32 -25.12
CA GLN A 7 -59.39 -1.73 -26.33
C GLN A 7 -58.57 -2.79 -27.03
N ALA A 8 -59.01 -3.09 -28.24
CA ALA A 8 -58.40 -4.06 -29.16
C ALA A 8 -57.00 -3.63 -29.64
N ALA A 9 -56.12 -4.61 -29.79
CA ALA A 9 -54.77 -4.47 -30.36
C ALA A 9 -54.84 -4.25 -31.88
N PRO A 10 -53.96 -3.42 -32.48
CA PRO A 10 -53.84 -3.29 -33.95
C PRO A 10 -53.08 -4.48 -34.57
N PRO A 11 -53.31 -4.79 -35.87
CA PRO A 11 -52.73 -5.94 -36.56
C PRO A 11 -51.24 -5.76 -36.90
N PRO A 12 -50.50 -6.87 -37.12
CA PRO A 12 -49.07 -6.81 -37.41
C PRO A 12 -48.81 -6.35 -38.85
N GLY A 13 -48.09 -5.23 -38.97
CA GLY A 13 -47.58 -4.74 -40.26
C GLY A 13 -46.25 -5.45 -40.61
N THR A 14 -46.27 -6.07 -41.75
CA THR A 14 -45.11 -6.64 -42.44
C THR A 14 -44.10 -5.55 -42.79
N THR A 15 -42.88 -5.56 -42.19
CA THR A 15 -41.71 -4.84 -42.67
C THR A 15 -40.66 -5.81 -43.15
N THR A 16 -40.31 -5.70 -44.43
CA THR A 16 -39.24 -6.42 -45.12
C THR A 16 -37.87 -6.16 -44.48
N PRO A 17 -36.98 -7.19 -44.44
CA PRO A 17 -35.65 -7.04 -43.88
C PRO A 17 -34.64 -6.66 -44.99
N ALA A 18 -34.44 -5.38 -45.23
CA ALA A 18 -33.37 -4.92 -46.12
C ALA A 18 -33.04 -3.42 -45.89
N ASP A 19 -32.71 -2.93 -44.72
CA ASP A 19 -32.08 -1.60 -44.53
C ASP A 19 -31.56 -1.33 -43.10
N ALA A 20 -31.05 -2.36 -42.44
CA ALA A 20 -30.46 -2.22 -41.10
C ALA A 20 -28.99 -2.71 -41.02
N GLU A 21 -28.26 -2.53 -42.12
CA GLU A 21 -26.85 -2.94 -42.20
C GLU A 21 -25.95 -1.79 -42.65
N SER A 22 -25.93 -0.69 -41.90
CA SER A 22 -24.87 0.32 -42.03
C SER A 22 -24.89 1.28 -40.82
N SER A 23 -24.42 0.89 -39.69
CA SER A 23 -23.81 1.74 -38.63
C SER A 23 -23.45 0.91 -37.41
N ARG A 24 -22.70 -0.18 -37.60
CA ARG A 24 -21.94 -0.75 -36.47
C ARG A 24 -20.51 -0.25 -36.62
N ALA A 25 -20.14 0.74 -35.79
CA ALA A 25 -18.75 1.00 -35.50
C ALA A 25 -18.08 -0.33 -35.07
N PRO A 26 -16.80 -0.57 -35.44
CA PRO A 26 -16.14 -1.80 -35.06
C PRO A 26 -16.18 -1.95 -33.56
N ALA A 27 -16.94 -2.93 -33.08
CA ALA A 27 -16.93 -3.33 -31.71
C ALA A 27 -15.50 -3.75 -31.38
N ASP A 28 -14.86 -2.98 -30.51
CA ASP A 28 -13.56 -3.29 -29.93
C ASP A 28 -13.64 -4.69 -29.34
N SER A 29 -13.02 -5.67 -30.02
CA SER A 29 -13.12 -7.11 -29.71
C SER A 29 -12.42 -7.48 -28.39
N ASP A 30 -12.06 -6.48 -27.59
CA ASP A 30 -11.31 -6.58 -26.35
C ASP A 30 -12.17 -6.45 -25.08
N SER A 31 -13.49 -6.28 -25.22
CA SER A 31 -14.44 -6.10 -24.11
C SER A 31 -15.12 -7.40 -23.65
N THR A 32 -14.45 -8.55 -23.75
CA THR A 32 -14.96 -9.76 -23.10
C THR A 32 -14.93 -9.53 -21.58
N PRO A 33 -16.07 -9.58 -20.88
CA PRO A 33 -16.09 -9.48 -19.42
C PRO A 33 -15.17 -10.54 -18.84
N LEU A 34 -14.28 -10.13 -17.91
CA LEU A 34 -13.49 -11.09 -17.15
C LEU A 34 -14.48 -12.01 -16.44
N SER A 35 -14.45 -13.30 -16.75
CA SER A 35 -15.24 -14.28 -16.01
C SER A 35 -14.59 -14.49 -14.65
N THR A 36 -14.88 -13.58 -13.72
CA THR A 36 -14.61 -13.81 -12.31
C THR A 36 -15.54 -14.91 -11.82
N PRO A 37 -15.06 -15.89 -11.03
CA PRO A 37 -15.96 -16.81 -10.33
C PRO A 37 -16.94 -15.97 -9.51
N ASN A 38 -18.19 -16.44 -9.33
CA ASN A 38 -19.20 -15.76 -8.50
C ASN A 38 -18.64 -15.50 -7.10
N LEU A 39 -18.05 -14.31 -6.90
CA LEU A 39 -17.49 -13.88 -5.63
C LEU A 39 -18.66 -13.54 -4.69
N HIS A 40 -18.60 -14.06 -3.46
CA HIS A 40 -19.64 -13.80 -2.48
C HIS A 40 -19.47 -12.40 -1.88
N ARG A 41 -20.48 -11.55 -2.00
CA ARG A 41 -20.53 -10.26 -1.33
C ARG A 41 -20.56 -10.46 0.18
N SER A 42 -19.44 -10.16 0.85
CA SER A 42 -19.27 -10.35 2.29
C SER A 42 -18.77 -9.10 3.02
N LEU A 43 -18.22 -8.11 2.29
CA LEU A 43 -17.60 -6.92 2.84
C LEU A 43 -18.62 -5.81 3.06
N ARG A 44 -18.75 -5.35 4.31
CA ARG A 44 -19.55 -4.20 4.72
C ARG A 44 -18.64 -3.00 5.00
N ARG A 45 -19.24 -1.83 5.22
CA ARG A 45 -18.51 -0.58 5.50
C ARG A 45 -17.42 -0.70 6.56
N PHE A 46 -17.69 -1.42 7.65
CA PHE A 46 -16.71 -1.63 8.71
C PHE A 46 -15.52 -2.48 8.20
N ASP A 47 -15.78 -3.55 7.46
CA ASP A 47 -14.75 -4.39 6.87
C ASP A 47 -13.86 -3.59 5.89
N ILE A 48 -14.47 -2.73 5.06
CA ILE A 48 -13.77 -1.84 4.11
C ILE A 48 -12.88 -0.85 4.87
N THR A 49 -13.39 -0.23 5.95
CA THR A 49 -12.61 0.66 6.82
C THR A 49 -11.43 -0.10 7.44
N ALA A 50 -11.67 -1.29 7.99
CA ALA A 50 -10.62 -2.11 8.60
C ALA A 50 -9.55 -2.52 7.58
N MET A 51 -9.94 -2.88 6.34
CA MET A 51 -8.99 -3.18 5.26
C MET A 51 -8.12 -1.98 4.91
N ALA A 52 -8.72 -0.79 4.76
CA ALA A 52 -7.97 0.43 4.47
C ALA A 52 -7.02 0.79 5.62
N VAL A 53 -7.48 0.72 6.88
CA VAL A 53 -6.64 0.96 8.07
C VAL A 53 -5.52 -0.07 8.17
N ALA A 54 -5.82 -1.37 7.92
CA ALA A 54 -4.82 -2.43 7.95
C ALA A 54 -3.75 -2.25 6.87
N ALA A 55 -4.11 -1.73 5.71
CA ALA A 55 -3.18 -1.45 4.61
C ALA A 55 -2.36 -0.18 4.87
N VAL A 56 -3.01 0.94 5.17
CA VAL A 56 -2.36 2.26 5.24
C VAL A 56 -1.46 2.41 6.47
N ILE A 57 -1.90 1.99 7.67
CA ILE A 57 -1.10 2.19 8.87
C ILE A 57 0.02 1.17 8.94
N SER A 58 1.27 1.65 8.98
CA SER A 58 2.48 0.85 8.98
C SER A 58 3.44 1.28 10.11
N PHE A 59 3.86 0.32 10.93
CA PHE A 59 4.75 0.61 12.06
C PHE A 59 6.20 0.88 11.64
N ASP A 60 6.67 0.24 10.58
CA ASP A 60 8.02 0.44 10.04
C ASP A 60 8.23 1.88 9.55
N THR A 61 7.18 2.49 8.99
CA THR A 61 7.24 3.88 8.55
C THR A 61 7.15 4.88 9.70
N VAL A 62 6.48 4.56 10.81
CA VAL A 62 6.43 5.46 12.00
C VAL A 62 7.83 5.70 12.57
N GLY A 63 8.62 4.64 12.74
CA GLY A 63 10.02 4.76 13.20
C GLY A 63 10.87 5.54 12.21
N GLN A 64 10.76 5.21 10.92
CA GLN A 64 11.51 5.89 9.86
C GLN A 64 11.16 7.38 9.74
N ILE A 65 9.89 7.75 9.86
CA ILE A 65 9.47 9.16 9.87
C ILE A 65 10.06 9.88 11.09
N ALA A 66 10.05 9.25 12.25
CA ALA A 66 10.56 9.87 13.48
C ALA A 66 12.06 10.17 13.43
N THR A 67 12.86 9.48 12.60
CA THR A 67 14.29 9.83 12.41
C THR A 67 14.51 11.22 11.83
N GLY A 68 13.51 11.78 11.14
CA GLY A 68 13.55 13.15 10.62
C GLY A 68 13.39 14.26 11.69
N GLY A 69 13.28 13.89 12.98
CA GLY A 69 13.19 14.85 14.07
C GLY A 69 11.91 15.70 14.03
N GLY A 70 11.97 16.91 14.60
CA GLY A 70 10.81 17.79 14.73
C GLY A 70 10.18 18.19 13.39
N GLU A 71 10.98 18.38 12.35
CA GLU A 71 10.48 18.66 10.99
C GLU A 71 9.56 17.57 10.46
N ALA A 72 9.79 16.31 10.86
CA ALA A 72 8.97 15.18 10.41
C ALA A 72 7.50 15.33 10.84
N VAL A 73 7.24 15.89 12.02
CA VAL A 73 5.87 16.18 12.48
C VAL A 73 5.20 17.19 11.55
N THR A 74 5.90 18.27 11.21
CA THR A 74 5.39 19.33 10.34
C THR A 74 5.12 18.79 8.94
N TRP A 75 6.08 18.07 8.35
CA TRP A 75 5.91 17.50 7.02
C TRP A 75 4.84 16.41 6.99
N THR A 76 4.72 15.59 8.04
CA THR A 76 3.63 14.60 8.19
C THR A 76 2.27 15.29 8.17
N ALA A 77 2.12 16.41 8.91
CA ALA A 77 0.88 17.18 8.94
C ALA A 77 0.58 17.85 7.58
N VAL A 78 1.59 18.46 6.95
CA VAL A 78 1.44 19.11 5.63
C VAL A 78 1.02 18.09 4.58
N ILE A 79 1.68 16.94 4.50
CA ILE A 79 1.37 15.88 3.53
C ILE A 79 0.03 15.21 3.85
N ALA A 80 -0.38 15.11 5.13
CA ALA A 80 -1.72 14.65 5.47
C ALA A 80 -2.81 15.54 4.84
N VAL A 81 -2.61 16.85 4.80
CA VAL A 81 -3.58 17.78 4.20
C VAL A 81 -3.39 17.86 2.68
N ALA A 82 -2.16 18.02 2.21
CA ALA A 82 -1.87 18.34 0.81
C ALA A 82 -1.81 17.11 -0.12
N PHE A 83 -1.62 15.90 0.43
CA PHE A 83 -1.59 14.66 -0.32
C PHE A 83 -2.68 13.68 0.10
N LEU A 84 -2.74 13.28 1.40
CA LEU A 84 -3.66 12.25 1.85
C LEU A 84 -5.13 12.61 1.61
N VAL A 85 -5.55 13.86 1.89
CA VAL A 85 -6.93 14.28 1.66
C VAL A 85 -7.30 14.22 0.18
N PRO A 86 -6.59 14.88 -0.76
CA PRO A 86 -6.91 14.77 -2.19
C PRO A 86 -6.81 13.34 -2.71
N TYR A 87 -5.84 12.56 -2.24
CA TYR A 87 -5.67 11.16 -2.59
C TYR A 87 -6.89 10.32 -2.18
N ALA A 88 -7.34 10.43 -0.93
CA ALA A 88 -8.52 9.73 -0.43
C ALA A 88 -9.79 10.10 -1.22
N LEU A 89 -9.96 11.39 -1.58
CA LEU A 89 -11.08 11.86 -2.38
C LEU A 89 -11.10 11.24 -3.79
N LEU A 90 -9.94 11.15 -4.46
CA LEU A 90 -9.81 10.54 -5.79
C LEU A 90 -10.22 9.07 -5.76
N PHE A 91 -9.68 8.30 -4.81
CA PHE A 91 -9.96 6.87 -4.69
C PHE A 91 -11.38 6.59 -4.20
N ALA A 92 -11.96 7.48 -3.39
CA ALA A 92 -13.36 7.40 -2.98
C ALA A 92 -14.32 7.55 -4.17
N GLU A 93 -14.10 8.53 -5.05
CA GLU A 93 -14.93 8.71 -6.26
C GLU A 93 -14.72 7.56 -7.24
N THR A 94 -13.47 7.22 -7.53
CA THR A 94 -13.15 6.21 -8.54
C THR A 94 -13.57 4.81 -8.09
N GLY A 95 -13.30 4.43 -6.84
CA GLY A 95 -13.69 3.13 -6.31
C GLY A 95 -15.21 2.95 -6.21
N ALA A 96 -15.95 4.02 -5.92
CA ALA A 96 -17.42 3.99 -5.94
C ALA A 96 -17.98 3.89 -7.38
N ALA A 97 -17.31 4.49 -8.37
CA ALA A 97 -17.74 4.51 -9.77
C ALA A 97 -17.35 3.23 -10.54
N PHE A 98 -16.19 2.64 -10.20
CA PHE A 98 -15.62 1.46 -10.88
C PHE A 98 -15.30 0.36 -9.85
N PRO A 99 -16.30 -0.31 -9.27
CA PRO A 99 -16.11 -1.30 -8.19
C PRO A 99 -15.80 -2.72 -8.69
N GLN A 100 -15.08 -2.85 -9.83
CA GLN A 100 -14.69 -4.15 -10.35
C GLN A 100 -13.53 -4.74 -9.56
N GLU A 101 -13.45 -6.08 -9.52
CA GLU A 101 -12.34 -6.81 -8.92
C GLU A 101 -11.00 -6.43 -9.57
N GLY A 102 -9.96 -6.28 -8.76
CA GLY A 102 -8.64 -5.85 -9.21
C GLY A 102 -8.43 -4.34 -9.28
N GLY A 103 -9.45 -3.51 -8.95
CA GLY A 103 -9.36 -2.05 -8.77
C GLY A 103 -8.39 -1.34 -9.71
N PRO A 104 -7.20 -0.91 -9.23
CA PRO A 104 -6.24 -0.15 -10.05
C PRO A 104 -5.82 -0.82 -11.35
N TYR A 105 -5.72 -2.17 -11.40
CA TYR A 105 -5.46 -2.87 -12.66
C TYR A 105 -6.52 -2.55 -13.71
N VAL A 106 -7.79 -2.64 -13.33
CA VAL A 106 -8.93 -2.37 -14.24
C VAL A 106 -8.93 -0.91 -14.66
N TRP A 107 -8.68 0.01 -13.74
CA TRP A 107 -8.66 1.45 -14.02
C TRP A 107 -7.57 1.82 -15.03
N VAL A 108 -6.34 1.32 -14.84
CA VAL A 108 -5.22 1.56 -15.77
C VAL A 108 -5.50 0.88 -17.12
N LYS A 109 -6.08 -0.33 -17.14
CA LYS A 109 -6.47 -1.02 -18.36
C LYS A 109 -7.48 -0.23 -19.19
N LEU A 110 -8.52 0.30 -18.53
CA LEU A 110 -9.55 1.11 -19.20
C LEU A 110 -8.98 2.44 -19.74
N ALA A 111 -7.99 3.01 -19.06
CA ALA A 111 -7.39 4.28 -19.45
C ALA A 111 -6.32 4.13 -20.54
N PHE A 112 -5.43 3.13 -20.42
CA PHE A 112 -4.17 3.04 -21.19
C PHE A 112 -3.93 1.66 -21.84
N GLY A 113 -4.85 0.71 -21.67
CA GLY A 113 -4.75 -0.61 -22.27
C GLY A 113 -3.97 -1.62 -21.42
N ARG A 114 -3.92 -2.87 -21.94
CA ARG A 114 -3.43 -4.05 -21.19
C ARG A 114 -1.95 -4.02 -20.85
N LEU A 115 -1.09 -3.56 -21.77
CA LEU A 115 0.36 -3.55 -21.54
C LEU A 115 0.71 -2.63 -20.37
N THR A 116 0.21 -1.40 -20.40
CA THR A 116 0.44 -0.44 -19.33
C THR A 116 -0.10 -0.95 -18.00
N ALA A 117 -1.31 -1.52 -18.01
CA ALA A 117 -1.91 -2.11 -16.81
C ALA A 117 -1.08 -3.28 -16.26
N ALA A 118 -0.56 -4.16 -17.11
CA ALA A 118 0.27 -5.29 -16.71
C ALA A 118 1.59 -4.83 -16.07
N ILE A 119 2.26 -3.83 -16.67
CA ILE A 119 3.50 -3.25 -16.13
C ILE A 119 3.22 -2.55 -14.80
N THR A 120 2.21 -1.68 -14.74
CA THR A 120 1.80 -1.00 -13.50
C THR A 120 1.54 -1.98 -12.37
N THR A 121 0.78 -3.03 -12.67
CA THR A 121 0.42 -4.06 -11.70
C THR A 121 1.63 -4.87 -11.25
N LEU A 122 2.59 -5.13 -12.14
CA LEU A 122 3.84 -5.80 -11.77
C LEU A 122 4.64 -4.98 -10.77
N PHE A 123 4.80 -3.67 -11.00
CA PHE A 123 5.47 -2.77 -10.06
C PHE A 123 4.76 -2.74 -8.70
N TYR A 124 3.44 -2.59 -8.71
CA TYR A 124 2.62 -2.61 -7.50
C TYR A 124 2.72 -3.94 -6.75
N TRP A 125 2.64 -5.06 -7.47
CA TRP A 125 2.66 -6.40 -6.89
C TRP A 125 4.03 -6.74 -6.29
N VAL A 126 5.12 -6.53 -7.03
CA VAL A 126 6.46 -6.95 -6.60
C VAL A 126 6.95 -6.18 -5.36
N THR A 127 6.48 -4.94 -5.18
CA THR A 127 6.72 -4.15 -3.97
C THR A 127 6.44 -4.97 -2.70
N ASN A 128 5.33 -5.71 -2.69
CA ASN A 128 4.81 -6.33 -1.48
C ASN A 128 5.61 -7.55 -1.01
N PRO A 129 5.95 -8.56 -1.85
CA PRO A 129 6.83 -9.63 -1.43
C PRO A 129 8.25 -9.16 -1.05
N ILE A 130 8.79 -8.13 -1.74
CA ILE A 130 10.08 -7.53 -1.37
C ILE A 130 9.99 -6.89 0.02
N TRP A 131 8.97 -6.10 0.26
CA TRP A 131 8.74 -5.43 1.54
C TRP A 131 8.49 -6.41 2.68
N LEU A 132 7.65 -7.45 2.46
CA LEU A 132 7.43 -8.51 3.44
C LEU A 132 8.71 -9.25 3.78
N GLY A 133 9.51 -9.62 2.75
CA GLY A 133 10.73 -10.42 2.91
C GLY A 133 11.96 -9.63 3.36
N GLY A 134 11.95 -8.31 3.27
CA GLY A 134 13.13 -7.49 3.55
C GLY A 134 12.95 -6.37 4.59
N SER A 135 11.72 -5.93 4.84
CA SER A 135 11.45 -4.90 5.85
C SER A 135 10.63 -5.46 7.02
N LEU A 136 9.40 -5.89 6.75
CA LEU A 136 8.48 -6.31 7.82
C LEU A 136 9.01 -7.49 8.64
N VAL A 137 9.59 -8.49 7.98
CA VAL A 137 10.09 -9.68 8.67
C VAL A 137 11.34 -9.39 9.51
N PHE A 138 12.20 -8.45 9.08
CA PHE A 138 13.39 -8.07 9.84
C PHE A 138 12.98 -7.26 11.07
N LEU A 139 12.05 -6.32 10.94
CA LEU A 139 11.51 -5.57 12.06
C LEU A 139 10.80 -6.48 13.08
N ALA A 140 10.03 -7.47 12.60
CA ALA A 140 9.38 -8.46 13.45
C ALA A 140 10.40 -9.33 14.20
N ALA A 141 11.44 -9.79 13.50
CA ALA A 141 12.51 -10.60 14.12
C ALA A 141 13.31 -9.80 15.15
N GLN A 142 13.67 -8.56 14.85
CA GLN A 142 14.37 -7.67 15.79
C GLN A 142 13.53 -7.40 17.04
N THR A 143 12.24 -7.11 16.86
CA THR A 143 11.32 -6.91 17.97
C THR A 143 11.18 -8.18 18.82
N TRP A 144 11.06 -9.34 18.18
CA TRP A 144 10.95 -10.61 18.88
C TRP A 144 12.24 -10.92 19.67
N ASP A 145 13.41 -10.76 19.03
CA ASP A 145 14.73 -11.02 19.64
C ASP A 145 14.98 -10.10 20.85
N GLY A 146 14.61 -8.82 20.74
CA GLY A 146 14.84 -7.83 21.79
C GLY A 146 13.90 -7.95 22.99
N PHE A 147 12.65 -8.34 22.78
CA PHE A 147 11.60 -8.17 23.80
C PHE A 147 10.86 -9.47 24.20
N VAL A 148 10.91 -10.52 23.37
CA VAL A 148 10.14 -11.75 23.62
C VAL A 148 11.06 -12.91 23.94
N PHE A 149 11.90 -13.29 22.99
CA PHE A 149 12.83 -14.42 23.11
C PHE A 149 14.02 -14.24 22.16
N ARG A 150 15.23 -14.47 22.66
CA ARG A 150 16.47 -14.36 21.89
C ARG A 150 16.52 -15.37 20.74
N LEU A 151 16.58 -14.85 19.52
CA LEU A 151 16.74 -15.64 18.30
C LEU A 151 18.23 -15.77 17.92
N GLY A 152 18.99 -14.68 18.11
CA GLY A 152 20.37 -14.55 17.66
C GLY A 152 20.44 -14.33 16.15
N GLN A 153 20.99 -13.22 15.72
CA GLN A 153 21.06 -12.84 14.32
C GLN A 153 21.84 -13.89 13.48
N GLY A 154 21.30 -14.27 12.33
CA GLY A 154 21.93 -15.25 11.42
C GLY A 154 21.91 -16.71 11.89
N THR A 155 21.29 -17.02 13.02
CA THR A 155 21.13 -18.38 13.51
C THR A 155 20.01 -19.14 12.80
N PHE A 156 19.95 -20.45 12.99
CA PHE A 156 18.81 -21.26 12.52
C PHE A 156 17.47 -20.76 13.07
N ALA A 157 17.43 -20.34 14.34
CA ALA A 157 16.20 -19.81 14.96
C ALA A 157 15.74 -18.52 14.29
N ASP A 158 16.64 -17.63 13.93
CA ASP A 158 16.33 -16.38 13.20
C ASP A 158 15.80 -16.68 11.79
N TYR A 159 16.45 -17.57 11.03
CA TYR A 159 15.94 -18.01 9.72
C TYR A 159 14.56 -18.70 9.82
N ALA A 160 14.39 -19.56 10.82
CA ALA A 160 13.14 -20.26 11.05
C ALA A 160 12.01 -19.28 11.40
N PHE A 161 12.25 -18.33 12.31
CA PHE A 161 11.27 -17.29 12.67
C PHE A 161 10.84 -16.50 11.44
N LYS A 162 11.80 -15.98 10.66
CA LYS A 162 11.54 -15.18 9.46
C LYS A 162 10.76 -15.97 8.41
N THR A 163 11.12 -17.23 8.19
CA THR A 163 10.39 -18.11 7.26
C THR A 163 8.96 -18.37 7.73
N VAL A 164 8.76 -18.71 9.00
CA VAL A 164 7.45 -18.94 9.59
C VAL A 164 6.59 -17.68 9.51
N PHE A 165 7.16 -16.50 9.80
CA PHE A 165 6.46 -15.21 9.70
C PHE A 165 5.95 -14.96 8.27
N ILE A 166 6.83 -15.06 7.26
CA ILE A 166 6.47 -14.86 5.84
C ILE A 166 5.34 -15.83 5.45
N TRP A 167 5.51 -17.12 5.69
CA TRP A 167 4.52 -18.11 5.26
C TRP A 167 3.22 -18.03 6.06
N THR A 168 3.25 -17.59 7.31
CA THR A 168 2.02 -17.32 8.07
C THR A 168 1.25 -16.15 7.45
N ALA A 169 1.93 -15.07 7.04
CA ALA A 169 1.29 -13.95 6.35
C ALA A 169 0.68 -14.40 5.01
N ILE A 170 1.41 -15.19 4.22
CA ILE A 170 0.93 -15.74 2.94
C ILE A 170 -0.26 -16.69 3.13
N LEU A 171 -0.17 -17.64 4.06
CA LEU A 171 -1.26 -18.59 4.33
C LEU A 171 -2.51 -17.87 4.84
N THR A 172 -2.33 -16.83 5.65
CA THR A 172 -3.42 -15.96 6.07
C THR A 172 -4.07 -15.27 4.87
N ALA A 173 -3.29 -14.78 3.90
CA ALA A 173 -3.80 -14.19 2.67
C ALA A 173 -4.54 -15.23 1.80
N VAL A 174 -4.06 -16.46 1.73
CA VAL A 174 -4.70 -17.56 0.99
C VAL A 174 -6.09 -17.88 1.54
N VAL A 175 -6.26 -17.91 2.86
CA VAL A 175 -7.52 -18.31 3.51
C VAL A 175 -8.53 -17.18 3.63
N SER A 176 -8.14 -15.92 3.39
CA SER A 176 -8.55 -14.79 4.18
C SER A 176 -9.90 -14.14 3.92
N LEU A 177 -10.41 -13.95 2.70
CA LEU A 177 -11.52 -12.99 2.61
C LEU A 177 -12.87 -13.54 3.09
N ARG A 178 -13.13 -14.82 2.85
CA ARG A 178 -14.41 -15.40 3.26
C ARG A 178 -14.46 -15.82 4.74
N LYS A 179 -13.33 -16.40 5.24
CA LYS A 179 -13.24 -16.91 6.62
C LYS A 179 -12.32 -16.10 7.50
N GLY A 180 -11.45 -15.28 6.92
CA GLY A 180 -10.35 -14.59 7.59
C GLY A 180 -10.44 -13.07 7.64
N LYS A 181 -11.53 -12.43 7.20
CA LYS A 181 -11.70 -10.97 7.32
C LYS A 181 -11.53 -10.46 8.75
N TRP A 182 -11.80 -11.31 9.74
CA TRP A 182 -11.56 -11.03 11.15
C TRP A 182 -10.07 -10.82 11.46
N ILE A 183 -9.14 -11.48 10.74
CA ILE A 183 -7.69 -11.31 10.95
C ILE A 183 -7.27 -9.91 10.51
N THR A 184 -7.74 -9.46 9.34
CA THR A 184 -7.49 -8.08 8.87
C THR A 184 -8.09 -7.04 9.82
N THR A 185 -9.31 -7.30 10.32
CA THR A 185 -9.97 -6.44 11.31
C THR A 185 -9.23 -6.43 12.65
N ALA A 186 -8.81 -7.60 13.14
CA ALA A 186 -8.03 -7.71 14.37
C ALA A 186 -6.66 -7.02 14.22
N GLY A 187 -6.02 -7.15 13.05
CA GLY A 187 -4.78 -6.43 12.74
C GLY A 187 -4.95 -4.91 12.74
N ALA A 188 -6.01 -4.40 12.11
CA ALA A 188 -6.33 -2.98 12.14
C ALA A 188 -6.57 -2.48 13.57
N ALA A 189 -7.34 -3.23 14.36
CA ALA A 189 -7.60 -2.91 15.76
C ALA A 189 -6.32 -2.96 16.60
N ALA A 190 -5.46 -3.96 16.40
CA ALA A 190 -4.18 -4.10 17.06
C ALA A 190 -3.26 -2.90 16.81
N LYS A 191 -3.20 -2.42 15.56
CA LYS A 191 -2.41 -1.24 15.19
C LYS A 191 -2.91 0.01 15.89
N VAL A 192 -4.20 0.31 15.78
CA VAL A 192 -4.80 1.49 16.42
C VAL A 192 -4.63 1.42 17.93
N LEU A 193 -4.86 0.26 18.55
CA LEU A 193 -4.68 0.05 19.98
C LEU A 193 -3.22 0.28 20.39
N ALA A 194 -2.25 -0.35 19.72
CA ALA A 194 -0.84 -0.20 20.06
C ALA A 194 -0.37 1.26 19.96
N LEU A 195 -0.72 1.96 18.87
CA LEU A 195 -0.37 3.36 18.70
C LEU A 195 -1.07 4.28 19.70
N THR A 196 -2.33 3.98 20.06
CA THR A 196 -3.07 4.74 21.07
C THR A 196 -2.47 4.55 22.47
N VAL A 197 -2.20 3.29 22.85
CA VAL A 197 -1.56 2.97 24.14
C VAL A 197 -0.17 3.61 24.21
N PHE A 198 0.62 3.49 23.17
CA PHE A 198 1.92 4.11 23.06
C PHE A 198 1.84 5.63 23.27
N THR A 199 0.97 6.31 22.51
CA THR A 199 0.81 7.77 22.58
C THR A 199 0.33 8.21 23.96
N ALA A 200 -0.66 7.51 24.54
CA ALA A 200 -1.16 7.83 25.88
C ALA A 200 -0.07 7.63 26.95
N THR A 201 0.71 6.55 26.86
CA THR A 201 1.83 6.30 27.77
C THR A 201 2.93 7.35 27.61
N ALA A 202 3.24 7.78 26.38
CA ALA A 202 4.21 8.85 26.14
C ALA A 202 3.77 10.19 26.76
N VAL A 203 2.49 10.52 26.65
CA VAL A 203 1.93 11.71 27.32
C VAL A 203 2.04 11.59 28.83
N ALA A 204 1.67 10.45 29.43
CA ALA A 204 1.80 10.21 30.87
C ALA A 204 3.27 10.31 31.31
N TYR A 205 4.19 9.68 30.57
CA TYR A 205 5.63 9.78 30.82
C TYR A 205 6.13 11.24 30.79
N GLY A 206 5.73 11.99 29.77
CA GLY A 206 6.12 13.40 29.63
C GLY A 206 5.56 14.30 30.72
N LEU A 207 4.36 14.02 31.24
CA LEU A 207 3.79 14.74 32.37
C LEU A 207 4.54 14.46 33.70
N GLU A 208 5.08 13.26 33.85
CA GLU A 208 5.81 12.85 35.08
C GLU A 208 7.30 13.23 35.02
N HIS A 209 7.97 13.04 33.86
CA HIS A 209 9.42 13.22 33.72
C HIS A 209 9.82 14.44 32.88
N GLY A 210 8.84 15.19 32.34
CA GLY A 210 9.04 16.27 31.40
C GLY A 210 9.17 15.80 29.97
N PHE A 211 8.85 16.70 29.04
CA PHE A 211 8.94 16.46 27.58
C PHE A 211 10.35 16.82 27.09
N GLN A 212 11.34 16.01 27.48
CA GLN A 212 12.77 16.29 27.26
C GLN A 212 13.15 16.41 25.78
N GLY A 213 12.45 15.69 24.89
CA GLY A 213 12.67 15.80 23.46
C GLY A 213 12.23 17.13 22.85
N LEU A 214 11.27 17.83 23.50
CA LEU A 214 10.78 19.16 23.06
C LEU A 214 11.52 20.32 23.72
N THR A 215 11.95 20.15 24.96
CA THR A 215 12.54 21.25 25.76
C THR A 215 14.05 21.36 25.64
N GLY A 216 14.72 20.32 25.12
CA GLY A 216 16.17 20.24 25.04
C GLY A 216 16.84 20.12 26.42
N THR A 217 17.88 19.32 26.52
CA THR A 217 18.84 19.37 27.64
C THR A 217 20.05 20.18 27.19
N ALA A 218 20.91 20.63 28.13
CA ALA A 218 22.05 21.51 27.86
C ALA A 218 22.99 21.01 26.73
N ASP A 219 22.97 19.70 26.41
CA ASP A 219 23.77 19.06 25.37
C ASP A 219 22.99 18.71 24.09
N HIS A 220 21.68 18.95 24.00
CA HIS A 220 20.86 18.58 22.84
C HIS A 220 20.03 19.78 22.38
N THR A 221 20.12 20.08 21.08
CA THR A 221 19.32 21.11 20.42
C THR A 221 17.82 20.78 20.58
N THR A 222 17.03 21.78 20.95
CA THR A 222 15.55 21.69 20.95
C THR A 222 15.05 21.14 19.63
N ALA A 223 14.05 20.25 19.68
CA ALA A 223 13.41 19.76 18.46
C ALA A 223 12.80 20.96 17.70
N THR A 224 13.39 21.30 16.58
CA THR A 224 12.85 22.36 15.73
C THR A 224 11.77 21.78 14.84
N PHE A 225 10.56 22.33 14.93
CA PHE A 225 9.42 21.98 14.06
C PHE A 225 9.43 22.80 12.75
N THR A 226 10.47 23.65 12.55
CA THR A 226 10.59 24.49 11.36
C THR A 226 10.88 23.61 10.15
N PRO A 227 9.99 23.57 9.15
CA PRO A 227 10.19 22.76 7.97
C PRO A 227 11.32 23.31 7.12
N THR A 228 12.23 22.43 6.68
CA THR A 228 13.29 22.78 5.72
C THR A 228 13.07 22.05 4.41
N THR A 229 13.63 22.59 3.31
CA THR A 229 13.58 21.92 2.02
C THR A 229 14.40 20.63 2.02
N ALA A 230 15.51 20.60 2.75
CA ALA A 230 16.32 19.39 2.90
C ALA A 230 15.55 18.28 3.61
N GLY A 231 14.93 18.60 4.77
CA GLY A 231 14.09 17.66 5.50
C GLY A 231 12.88 17.19 4.68
N PHE A 232 12.30 18.08 3.88
CA PHE A 232 11.25 17.71 2.91
C PHE A 232 11.73 16.62 1.93
N LEU A 233 12.84 16.85 1.24
CA LEU A 233 13.35 15.93 0.21
C LEU A 233 13.75 14.59 0.81
N ALA A 234 14.30 14.58 2.02
CA ALA A 234 14.65 13.36 2.74
C ALA A 234 13.40 12.54 3.15
N LEU A 235 12.32 13.22 3.54
CA LEU A 235 11.12 12.57 4.12
C LEU A 235 10.03 12.28 3.10
N VAL A 236 9.93 13.02 1.99
CA VAL A 236 8.79 12.93 1.07
C VAL A 236 8.54 11.53 0.53
N PRO A 237 9.54 10.70 0.15
CA PRO A 237 9.26 9.36 -0.34
C PRO A 237 8.58 8.48 0.71
N VAL A 238 9.10 8.46 1.94
CA VAL A 238 8.55 7.63 3.02
C VAL A 238 7.20 8.14 3.52
N LEU A 239 6.97 9.45 3.54
CA LEU A 239 5.68 10.04 3.91
C LEU A 239 4.59 9.74 2.89
N LEU A 240 4.92 9.77 1.60
CA LEU A 240 3.98 9.35 0.56
C LEU A 240 3.67 7.87 0.67
N PHE A 241 4.71 7.03 0.86
CA PHE A 241 4.54 5.60 1.07
C PHE A 241 3.66 5.29 2.29
N ALA A 242 3.82 6.04 3.37
CA ALA A 242 3.02 5.89 4.59
C ALA A 242 1.52 6.17 4.34
N TYR A 243 1.19 7.12 3.47
CA TYR A 243 -0.19 7.55 3.24
C TYR A 243 -0.88 6.91 2.03
N VAL A 244 -0.22 6.07 1.23
CA VAL A 244 -0.86 5.32 0.14
C VAL A 244 -1.52 4.03 0.66
N GLY A 245 -2.44 3.44 -0.13
CA GLY A 245 -3.12 2.19 0.19
C GLY A 245 -4.65 2.27 0.25
N PHE A 246 -5.26 3.44 -0.06
CA PHE A 246 -6.72 3.58 -0.08
C PHE A 246 -7.39 2.84 -1.25
N GLU A 247 -6.64 2.40 -2.23
CA GLU A 247 -7.10 1.48 -3.27
C GLU A 247 -7.22 0.03 -2.78
N ALA A 248 -6.61 -0.31 -1.66
CA ALA A 248 -6.57 -1.67 -1.14
C ALA A 248 -7.97 -2.33 -1.03
N PRO A 249 -8.99 -1.69 -0.46
CA PRO A 249 -10.33 -2.27 -0.47
C PRO A 249 -10.90 -2.47 -1.87
N ASN A 250 -10.56 -1.57 -2.82
CA ASN A 250 -11.08 -1.63 -4.18
C ASN A 250 -10.53 -2.82 -5.00
N ALA A 251 -9.43 -3.44 -4.56
CA ALA A 251 -8.93 -4.69 -5.14
C ALA A 251 -9.91 -5.86 -4.96
N ALA A 252 -10.80 -5.79 -3.95
CA ALA A 252 -11.88 -6.74 -3.68
C ALA A 252 -13.27 -6.10 -3.89
N GLY A 253 -13.42 -5.29 -4.92
CA GLY A 253 -14.62 -4.47 -5.16
C GLY A 253 -15.90 -5.28 -5.35
N GLU A 254 -15.83 -6.43 -6.03
CA GLU A 254 -16.98 -7.31 -6.28
C GLU A 254 -17.47 -8.06 -5.04
N GLU A 255 -16.64 -8.16 -3.99
CA GLU A 255 -17.02 -8.74 -2.71
C GLU A 255 -17.73 -7.76 -1.76
N MET A 256 -17.85 -6.48 -2.13
CA MET A 256 -18.54 -5.46 -1.33
C MET A 256 -20.05 -5.54 -1.50
N HIS A 257 -20.81 -5.35 -0.40
CA HIS A 257 -22.28 -5.30 -0.45
C HIS A 257 -22.78 -4.07 -1.19
N ASN A 258 -22.29 -2.90 -0.83
CA ASN A 258 -22.71 -1.62 -1.42
C ASN A 258 -21.51 -0.69 -1.60
N PRO A 259 -20.63 -0.96 -2.60
CA PRO A 259 -19.39 -0.20 -2.80
C PRO A 259 -19.66 1.29 -3.04
N GLN A 260 -20.72 1.62 -3.74
CA GLN A 260 -21.07 3.00 -4.10
C GLN A 260 -21.28 3.93 -2.90
N ARG A 261 -21.84 3.41 -1.81
CA ARG A 261 -22.11 4.15 -0.58
C ARG A 261 -21.02 3.96 0.46
N ASP A 262 -20.49 2.74 0.56
CA ASP A 262 -19.64 2.35 1.66
C ASP A 262 -18.18 2.75 1.46
N VAL A 263 -17.66 2.72 0.21
CA VAL A 263 -16.27 3.11 -0.10
C VAL A 263 -15.97 4.56 0.28
N PRO A 264 -16.74 5.58 -0.14
CA PRO A 264 -16.41 6.96 0.22
C PRO A 264 -16.38 7.22 1.72
N THR A 265 -17.35 6.66 2.44
CA THR A 265 -17.43 6.83 3.91
C THR A 265 -16.30 6.09 4.62
N ALA A 266 -15.98 4.88 4.16
CA ALA A 266 -14.90 4.08 4.73
C ALA A 266 -13.54 4.75 4.52
N LEU A 267 -13.25 5.21 3.30
CA LEU A 267 -11.98 5.86 2.99
C LEU A 267 -11.82 7.19 3.73
N GLY A 268 -12.87 8.00 3.84
CA GLY A 268 -12.82 9.24 4.63
C GLY A 268 -12.51 8.99 6.11
N ARG A 269 -13.11 7.96 6.73
CA ARG A 269 -12.80 7.56 8.11
C ARG A 269 -11.37 7.03 8.23
N SER A 270 -10.96 6.19 7.30
CA SER A 270 -9.61 5.64 7.31
C SER A 270 -8.54 6.71 7.14
N ALA A 271 -8.80 7.75 6.33
CA ALA A 271 -7.88 8.88 6.17
C ALA A 271 -7.68 9.64 7.49
N ALA A 272 -8.77 9.91 8.23
CA ALA A 272 -8.68 10.57 9.53
C ALA A 272 -7.92 9.71 10.57
N ILE A 273 -8.20 8.39 10.60
CA ILE A 273 -7.51 7.44 11.48
C ILE A 273 -6.02 7.37 11.10
N ALA A 274 -5.68 7.27 9.81
CA ALA A 274 -4.30 7.20 9.35
C ALA A 274 -3.52 8.47 9.69
N ALA A 275 -4.09 9.66 9.47
CA ALA A 275 -3.47 10.92 9.84
C ALA A 275 -3.14 10.98 11.34
N ALA A 276 -4.09 10.59 12.20
CA ALA A 276 -3.90 10.54 13.63
C ALA A 276 -2.84 9.50 14.04
N CYS A 277 -2.88 8.30 13.45
CA CYS A 277 -1.97 7.19 13.74
C CYS A 277 -0.53 7.42 13.27
N TYR A 278 -0.29 8.35 12.35
CA TYR A 278 1.07 8.76 11.99
C TYR A 278 1.50 9.99 12.79
N LEU A 279 0.66 11.02 12.88
CA LEU A 279 1.05 12.27 13.51
C LEU A 279 1.28 12.13 15.01
N LEU A 280 0.34 11.49 15.73
CA LEU A 280 0.40 11.42 17.19
C LEU A 280 1.55 10.55 17.73
N PRO A 281 1.83 9.33 17.20
CA PRO A 281 2.96 8.54 17.67
C PRO A 281 4.32 9.14 17.31
N VAL A 282 4.47 9.75 16.12
CA VAL A 282 5.71 10.44 15.75
C VAL A 282 5.97 11.61 16.70
N LEU A 283 4.95 12.44 16.97
CA LEU A 283 5.04 13.50 17.95
C LEU A 283 5.37 12.96 19.36
N ALA A 284 4.73 11.85 19.75
CA ALA A 284 4.96 11.21 21.03
C ALA A 284 6.41 10.70 21.19
N ILE A 285 6.95 10.02 20.17
CA ILE A 285 8.35 9.57 20.16
C ILE A 285 9.28 10.77 20.35
N LEU A 286 9.11 11.79 19.53
CA LEU A 286 9.98 12.98 19.52
C LEU A 286 9.83 13.86 20.77
N SER A 287 8.73 13.74 21.49
CA SER A 287 8.53 14.49 22.73
C SER A 287 9.28 13.91 23.94
N VAL A 288 9.57 12.60 23.93
CA VAL A 288 10.12 11.88 25.08
C VAL A 288 11.49 11.25 24.80
N VAL A 289 11.80 10.90 23.54
CA VAL A 289 13.08 10.32 23.16
C VAL A 289 14.02 11.44 22.68
N PRO A 290 15.24 11.53 23.22
CA PRO A 290 16.20 12.55 22.78
C PRO A 290 16.52 12.44 21.28
N PRO A 291 16.70 13.56 20.58
CA PRO A 291 17.17 13.58 19.20
C PRO A 291 18.44 12.74 19.01
N GLY A 292 18.54 12.02 17.88
CA GLY A 292 19.68 11.16 17.56
C GLY A 292 19.68 9.77 18.20
N LYS A 293 18.72 9.46 19.10
CA LYS A 293 18.54 8.12 19.67
C LYS A 293 17.44 7.31 18.98
N VAL A 294 16.66 7.91 18.09
CA VAL A 294 15.61 7.21 17.34
C VAL A 294 16.24 6.56 16.11
N THR A 295 16.13 5.23 16.00
CA THR A 295 16.55 4.49 14.80
C THR A 295 15.35 4.14 13.92
N GLY A 296 15.55 4.07 12.59
CA GLY A 296 14.47 3.77 11.65
C GLY A 296 13.83 2.41 11.89
N ILE A 297 14.65 1.40 12.17
CA ILE A 297 14.19 0.02 12.37
C ILE A 297 13.62 -0.23 13.77
N GLY A 298 14.14 0.45 14.79
CA GLY A 298 13.75 0.20 16.19
C GLY A 298 12.85 1.26 16.81
N GLY A 299 12.69 2.42 16.17
CA GLY A 299 12.20 3.66 16.78
C GLY A 299 10.94 3.58 17.62
N PHE A 300 9.94 2.78 17.20
CA PHE A 300 8.74 2.58 17.99
C PHE A 300 9.00 1.80 19.29
N MET A 301 9.73 0.67 19.20
CA MET A 301 10.01 -0.18 20.35
C MET A 301 11.07 0.43 21.29
N GLU A 302 12.03 1.20 20.77
CA GLU A 302 12.99 1.98 21.55
C GLU A 302 12.26 3.06 22.36
N GLY A 303 11.34 3.78 21.71
CA GLY A 303 10.44 4.71 22.40
C GLY A 303 9.60 4.03 23.49
N ALA A 304 9.01 2.87 23.16
CA ALA A 304 8.23 2.10 24.12
C ALA A 304 9.07 1.67 25.34
N GLN A 305 10.31 1.22 25.13
CA GLN A 305 11.22 0.85 26.23
C GLN A 305 11.46 2.00 27.19
N THR A 306 11.58 3.22 26.69
CA THR A 306 11.78 4.41 27.50
C THR A 306 10.52 4.77 28.29
N ILE A 307 9.37 4.90 27.62
CA ILE A 307 8.16 5.43 28.24
C ILE A 307 7.46 4.43 29.17
N PHE A 308 7.57 3.12 28.91
CA PHE A 308 6.92 2.10 29.74
C PHE A 308 7.56 1.95 31.15
N THR A 309 8.69 2.60 31.39
CA THR A 309 9.32 2.65 32.71
C THR A 309 8.40 3.23 33.82
N ILE A 310 7.42 4.09 33.45
CA ILE A 310 6.42 4.63 34.37
C ILE A 310 5.59 3.53 35.06
N TYR A 311 5.48 2.35 34.49
CA TYR A 311 4.73 1.24 35.05
C TYR A 311 5.51 0.43 36.08
N GLY A 312 6.73 0.85 36.45
CA GLY A 312 7.54 0.22 37.48
C GLY A 312 7.74 -1.28 37.29
N GLY A 313 7.40 -2.10 38.26
CA GLY A 313 7.54 -3.56 38.18
C GLY A 313 6.75 -4.27 37.07
N ALA A 314 5.70 -3.64 36.54
CA ALA A 314 4.92 -4.17 35.41
C ALA A 314 5.53 -3.86 34.03
N SER A 315 6.54 -2.99 33.95
CA SER A 315 7.15 -2.49 32.72
C SER A 315 7.55 -3.62 31.76
N GLY A 316 8.29 -4.62 32.27
CA GLY A 316 8.76 -5.73 31.43
C GLY A 316 7.64 -6.59 30.84
N ALA A 317 6.57 -6.84 31.60
CA ALA A 317 5.42 -7.60 31.12
C ALA A 317 4.63 -6.81 30.07
N LEU A 318 4.44 -5.51 30.26
CA LEU A 318 3.75 -4.63 29.33
C LEU A 318 4.56 -4.43 28.04
N LEU A 319 5.89 -4.26 28.13
CA LEU A 319 6.78 -4.21 26.96
C LEU A 319 6.70 -5.50 26.14
N LYS A 320 6.67 -6.66 26.80
CA LYS A 320 6.48 -7.94 26.12
C LYS A 320 5.12 -8.03 25.43
N ALA A 321 4.06 -7.58 26.08
CA ALA A 321 2.72 -7.56 25.51
C ALA A 321 2.62 -6.64 24.29
N ILE A 322 3.19 -5.42 24.35
CA ILE A 322 3.20 -4.50 23.21
C ILE A 322 4.08 -5.02 22.06
N ALA A 323 5.20 -5.68 22.37
CA ALA A 323 6.05 -6.31 21.36
C ALA A 323 5.31 -7.44 20.60
N LEU A 324 4.56 -8.29 21.32
CA LEU A 324 3.73 -9.33 20.71
C LEU A 324 2.62 -8.72 19.83
N LEU A 325 1.97 -7.66 20.32
CA LEU A 325 0.96 -6.93 19.57
C LEU A 325 1.54 -6.28 18.30
N PHE A 326 2.75 -5.74 18.42
CA PHE A 326 3.50 -5.15 17.31
C PHE A 326 3.84 -6.19 16.23
N VAL A 327 4.41 -7.35 16.61
CA VAL A 327 4.71 -8.44 15.68
C VAL A 327 3.44 -8.96 15.01
N PHE A 328 2.34 -9.10 15.76
CA PHE A 328 1.04 -9.47 15.20
C PHE A 328 0.52 -8.42 14.20
N ALA A 329 0.68 -7.15 14.51
CA ALA A 329 0.29 -6.05 13.61
C ALA A 329 1.11 -6.05 12.31
N LEU A 330 2.43 -6.29 12.37
CA LEU A 330 3.28 -6.45 11.18
C LEU A 330 2.87 -7.66 10.34
N LEU A 331 2.56 -8.79 10.97
CA LEU A 331 2.09 -10.00 10.30
C LEU A 331 0.81 -9.76 9.51
N THR A 332 -0.18 -9.14 10.17
CA THR A 332 -1.47 -8.83 9.55
C THR A 332 -1.37 -7.78 8.47
N GLN A 333 -0.42 -6.86 8.57
CA GLN A 333 -0.09 -5.87 7.56
C GLN A 333 0.45 -6.54 6.29
N GLY A 334 1.46 -7.39 6.43
CA GLY A 334 1.98 -8.18 5.32
C GLY A 334 0.89 -8.99 4.63
N SER A 335 0.04 -9.67 5.42
CA SER A 335 -1.11 -10.42 4.89
C SER A 335 -2.10 -9.53 4.13
N ALA A 336 -2.47 -8.36 4.67
CA ALA A 336 -3.40 -7.43 4.02
C ALA A 336 -2.90 -6.97 2.65
N TRP A 337 -1.63 -6.61 2.55
CA TRP A 337 -1.03 -6.18 1.29
C TRP A 337 -0.86 -7.34 0.29
N MET A 338 -0.59 -8.57 0.75
CA MET A 338 -0.59 -9.75 -0.13
C MET A 338 -1.99 -10.00 -0.71
N ILE A 339 -3.06 -9.86 0.10
CA ILE A 339 -4.43 -9.99 -0.39
C ILE A 339 -4.69 -9.03 -1.54
N VAL A 340 -4.28 -7.78 -1.40
CA VAL A 340 -4.51 -6.71 -2.39
C VAL A 340 -3.69 -6.93 -3.65
N SER A 341 -2.38 -6.99 -3.51
CA SER A 341 -1.44 -7.03 -4.64
C SER A 341 -1.55 -8.33 -5.44
N ASP A 342 -1.73 -9.46 -4.77
CA ASP A 342 -1.86 -10.75 -5.43
C ASP A 342 -3.16 -10.86 -6.23
N ARG A 343 -4.25 -10.23 -5.76
CA ARG A 343 -5.51 -10.13 -6.53
C ARG A 343 -5.33 -9.29 -7.78
N MET A 344 -4.70 -8.12 -7.67
CA MET A 344 -4.42 -7.27 -8.81
C MET A 344 -3.56 -7.99 -9.86
N GLN A 345 -2.49 -8.67 -9.42
CA GLN A 345 -1.62 -9.44 -10.31
C GLN A 345 -2.34 -10.64 -10.92
N ALA A 346 -3.19 -11.32 -10.16
CA ALA A 346 -4.00 -12.42 -10.66
C ALA A 346 -4.99 -11.96 -11.73
N MET A 347 -5.63 -10.80 -11.56
CA MET A 347 -6.52 -10.22 -12.58
C MET A 347 -5.76 -9.88 -13.86
N ALA A 348 -4.54 -9.31 -13.76
CA ALA A 348 -3.68 -9.06 -14.90
C ALA A 348 -3.32 -10.38 -15.66
N ALA A 349 -3.03 -11.44 -14.92
CA ALA A 349 -2.74 -12.75 -15.51
C ALA A 349 -3.99 -13.42 -16.11
N ALA A 350 -5.14 -13.38 -15.43
CA ALA A 350 -6.41 -13.93 -15.92
C ALA A 350 -6.86 -13.28 -17.24
N ASP A 351 -6.67 -11.97 -17.35
CA ASP A 351 -6.95 -11.20 -18.56
C ASP A 351 -5.96 -11.48 -19.71
N GLY A 352 -4.94 -12.29 -19.46
CA GLY A 352 -3.90 -12.61 -20.45
C GLY A 352 -2.93 -11.46 -20.69
N GLY A 353 -2.75 -10.60 -19.70
CA GLY A 353 -1.77 -9.51 -19.70
C GLY A 353 -0.41 -9.90 -19.15
N PHE A 354 -0.26 -11.08 -18.50
CA PHE A 354 0.97 -11.45 -17.83
C PHE A 354 1.20 -12.98 -17.85
N PHE A 355 2.28 -13.44 -18.45
CA PHE A 355 2.75 -14.82 -18.65
C PHE A 355 1.65 -15.86 -18.91
N SER A 356 0.97 -16.34 -17.89
CA SER A 356 0.02 -17.44 -17.97
C SER A 356 -1.28 -17.14 -17.24
N ARG A 357 -2.41 -17.37 -17.90
CA ARG A 357 -3.76 -17.29 -17.27
C ARG A 357 -3.91 -18.19 -16.06
N LYS A 358 -3.11 -19.26 -15.95
CA LYS A 358 -3.15 -20.16 -14.79
C LYS A 358 -2.74 -19.47 -13.49
N LEU A 359 -1.87 -18.43 -13.53
CA LEU A 359 -1.53 -17.62 -12.36
C LEU A 359 -2.72 -16.82 -11.86
N GLY A 360 -3.59 -16.38 -12.77
CA GLY A 360 -4.80 -15.63 -12.43
C GLY A 360 -5.99 -16.47 -11.99
N ALA A 361 -5.83 -17.80 -11.84
CA ALA A 361 -6.94 -18.66 -11.45
C ALA A 361 -7.24 -18.53 -9.95
N PHE A 362 -8.46 -18.12 -9.63
CA PHE A 362 -8.99 -18.11 -8.26
C PHE A 362 -9.42 -19.52 -7.84
N HIS A 363 -9.10 -19.89 -6.60
CA HIS A 363 -9.50 -21.20 -6.06
C HIS A 363 -11.01 -21.19 -5.77
N PRO A 364 -11.80 -22.17 -6.29
CA PRO A 364 -13.26 -22.12 -6.20
C PRO A 364 -13.81 -22.06 -4.76
N ALA A 365 -13.19 -22.77 -3.83
CA ALA A 365 -13.65 -22.84 -2.44
C ALA A 365 -13.12 -21.66 -1.59
N LEU A 366 -11.94 -21.10 -1.90
CA LEU A 366 -11.30 -20.05 -1.10
C LEU A 366 -11.58 -18.64 -1.64
N GLY A 367 -11.88 -18.51 -2.94
CA GLY A 367 -12.07 -17.22 -3.59
C GLY A 367 -10.77 -16.38 -3.66
N THR A 368 -9.60 -17.04 -3.61
CA THR A 368 -8.29 -16.37 -3.60
C THR A 368 -7.37 -16.92 -4.69
N PRO A 369 -6.42 -16.13 -5.22
CA PRO A 369 -5.49 -16.55 -6.25
C PRO A 369 -4.29 -17.30 -5.64
N VAL A 370 -4.52 -18.53 -5.16
CA VAL A 370 -3.54 -19.33 -4.41
C VAL A 370 -2.18 -19.41 -5.09
N ARG A 371 -2.14 -19.56 -6.43
CA ARG A 371 -0.87 -19.67 -7.17
C ARG A 371 -0.05 -18.38 -7.10
N THR A 372 -0.70 -17.23 -7.21
CA THR A 372 -0.03 -15.93 -7.07
C THR A 372 0.44 -15.71 -5.65
N ASN A 373 -0.38 -16.04 -4.64
CA ASN A 373 0.01 -15.95 -3.24
C ASN A 373 1.25 -16.82 -2.92
N LEU A 374 1.29 -18.07 -3.40
CA LEU A 374 2.45 -18.93 -3.20
C LEU A 374 3.71 -18.41 -3.92
N LEU A 375 3.55 -17.82 -5.11
CA LEU A 375 4.65 -17.18 -5.83
C LEU A 375 5.18 -15.98 -5.04
N SER A 376 4.32 -15.15 -4.47
CA SER A 376 4.70 -14.04 -3.58
C SER A 376 5.46 -14.53 -2.36
N GLY A 377 5.02 -15.62 -1.73
CA GLY A 377 5.72 -16.25 -0.60
C GLY A 377 7.12 -16.76 -0.98
N ALA A 378 7.25 -17.37 -2.15
CA ALA A 378 8.55 -17.82 -2.66
C ALA A 378 9.49 -16.64 -2.94
N ILE A 379 9.00 -15.57 -3.59
CA ILE A 379 9.78 -14.34 -3.84
C ILE A 379 10.20 -13.70 -2.51
N ALA A 380 9.29 -13.54 -1.55
CA ALA A 380 9.59 -12.97 -0.24
C ALA A 380 10.67 -13.80 0.50
N THR A 381 10.58 -15.13 0.43
CA THR A 381 11.57 -16.02 1.07
C THR A 381 12.95 -15.92 0.41
N VAL A 382 12.99 -15.93 -0.93
CA VAL A 382 14.25 -15.75 -1.68
C VAL A 382 14.87 -14.40 -1.36
N PHE A 383 14.04 -13.35 -1.33
CA PHE A 383 14.50 -12.01 -1.02
C PHE A 383 15.02 -11.89 0.42
N MET A 384 14.33 -12.48 1.40
CA MET A 384 14.77 -12.56 2.80
C MET A 384 16.14 -13.24 2.92
N VAL A 385 16.31 -14.40 2.26
CA VAL A 385 17.60 -15.12 2.29
C VAL A 385 18.71 -14.32 1.61
N ALA A 386 18.43 -13.69 0.47
CA ALA A 386 19.39 -12.82 -0.22
C ALA A 386 19.79 -11.63 0.65
N ALA A 387 18.82 -10.96 1.26
CA ALA A 387 19.06 -9.84 2.17
C ALA A 387 19.94 -10.22 3.36
N MET A 388 19.66 -11.36 4.00
CA MET A 388 20.49 -11.87 5.11
C MET A 388 21.92 -12.20 4.70
N ARG A 389 22.14 -12.63 3.45
CA ARG A 389 23.49 -12.94 2.94
C ARG A 389 24.30 -11.71 2.54
N LEU A 390 23.60 -10.66 2.06
CA LEU A 390 24.26 -9.42 1.63
C LEU A 390 24.63 -8.49 2.78
N ALA A 391 23.97 -8.64 3.93
CA ALA A 391 24.04 -7.67 5.01
C ALA A 391 25.22 -7.89 5.97
N ASP A 392 25.93 -9.00 5.88
CA ASP A 392 27.02 -9.39 6.82
C ASP A 392 26.75 -9.00 8.30
N GLY A 393 25.46 -8.96 8.68
CA GLY A 393 25.03 -8.64 10.04
C GLY A 393 24.43 -7.25 10.26
N ASP A 394 24.43 -6.32 9.30
CA ASP A 394 23.79 -5.02 9.47
C ASP A 394 22.31 -5.03 9.00
N ALA A 395 21.42 -5.40 9.94
CA ALA A 395 19.98 -5.42 9.70
C ALA A 395 19.38 -4.03 9.40
N ALA A 396 19.98 -2.95 9.91
CA ALA A 396 19.50 -1.60 9.70
C ALA A 396 19.76 -1.11 8.27
N ALA A 397 20.96 -1.38 7.74
CA ALA A 397 21.30 -1.06 6.35
C ALA A 397 20.41 -1.82 5.37
N VAL A 398 20.19 -3.14 5.60
CA VAL A 398 19.26 -3.93 4.78
C VAL A 398 17.85 -3.36 4.83
N PHE A 399 17.35 -3.08 6.01
CA PHE A 399 16.00 -2.52 6.19
C PHE A 399 15.83 -1.22 5.37
N SER A 400 16.77 -0.29 5.47
CA SER A 400 16.71 1.00 4.77
C SER A 400 16.75 0.85 3.25
N VAL A 401 17.65 0.03 2.71
CA VAL A 401 17.76 -0.22 1.27
C VAL A 401 16.50 -0.90 0.74
N VAL A 402 16.02 -1.93 1.43
CA VAL A 402 14.82 -2.67 1.00
C VAL A 402 13.57 -1.80 1.07
N LEU A 403 13.41 -1.03 2.14
CA LEU A 403 12.30 -0.08 2.27
C LEU A 403 12.34 0.91 1.10
N THR A 404 13.52 1.42 0.73
CA THR A 404 13.67 2.35 -0.41
C THR A 404 13.25 1.71 -1.73
N VAL A 405 13.64 0.45 -1.98
CA VAL A 405 13.19 -0.27 -3.20
C VAL A 405 11.68 -0.46 -3.20
N ALA A 406 11.09 -0.83 -2.07
CA ALA A 406 9.65 -0.98 -1.95
C ALA A 406 8.92 0.36 -2.17
N VAL A 407 9.40 1.44 -1.54
CA VAL A 407 8.89 2.80 -1.75
C VAL A 407 8.97 3.19 -3.22
N THR A 408 10.13 3.01 -3.84
CA THR A 408 10.37 3.37 -5.25
C THR A 408 9.43 2.62 -6.19
N THR A 409 9.36 1.29 -6.07
CA THR A 409 8.52 0.47 -6.97
C THR A 409 7.03 0.78 -6.81
N LEU A 410 6.57 1.04 -5.59
CA LEU A 410 5.20 1.43 -5.34
C LEU A 410 4.89 2.80 -5.93
N LEU A 411 5.70 3.83 -5.65
CA LEU A 411 5.48 5.19 -6.16
C LEU A 411 5.49 5.22 -7.69
N LEU A 412 6.39 4.47 -8.34
CA LEU A 412 6.42 4.34 -9.81
C LEU A 412 5.13 3.78 -10.38
N SER A 413 4.46 2.85 -9.68
CA SER A 413 3.15 2.34 -10.11
C SER A 413 2.09 3.45 -10.13
N TYR A 414 2.13 4.39 -9.18
CA TYR A 414 1.18 5.50 -9.13
C TYR A 414 1.39 6.56 -10.20
N LEU A 415 2.57 6.62 -10.85
CA LEU A 415 2.78 7.47 -12.03
C LEU A 415 1.85 7.12 -13.19
N THR A 416 1.30 5.92 -13.20
CA THR A 416 0.29 5.49 -14.18
C THR A 416 -1.11 5.45 -13.59
N VAL A 417 -1.26 5.05 -12.32
CA VAL A 417 -2.57 4.96 -11.67
C VAL A 417 -3.23 6.34 -11.58
N ILE A 418 -2.55 7.36 -11.08
CA ILE A 418 -3.16 8.70 -10.90
C ILE A 418 -3.63 9.32 -12.23
N PRO A 419 -2.82 9.34 -13.32
CA PRO A 419 -3.32 9.78 -14.62
C PRO A 419 -4.47 8.91 -15.16
N ALA A 420 -4.50 7.61 -14.86
CA ALA A 420 -5.61 6.76 -15.24
C ALA A 420 -6.93 7.23 -14.63
N LEU A 421 -6.94 7.60 -13.33
CA LEU A 421 -8.14 8.16 -12.68
C LEU A 421 -8.64 9.42 -13.39
N ALA A 422 -7.72 10.32 -13.77
CA ALA A 422 -8.04 11.54 -14.52
C ALA A 422 -8.64 11.22 -15.90
N VAL A 423 -8.05 10.27 -16.63
CA VAL A 423 -8.55 9.80 -17.93
C VAL A 423 -9.95 9.19 -17.80
N LEU A 424 -10.18 8.34 -16.80
CA LEU A 424 -11.50 7.74 -16.53
C LEU A 424 -12.55 8.82 -16.21
N ARG A 425 -12.15 9.87 -15.49
CA ARG A 425 -13.04 10.98 -15.16
C ARG A 425 -13.48 11.77 -16.42
N LEU A 426 -12.57 11.92 -17.38
CA LEU A 426 -12.80 12.70 -18.60
C LEU A 426 -13.48 11.88 -19.70
N ARG A 427 -13.09 10.60 -19.89
CA ARG A 427 -13.58 9.76 -21.00
C ARG A 427 -14.89 9.04 -20.66
N HIS A 428 -15.04 8.55 -19.42
CA HIS A 428 -16.23 7.79 -19.01
C HIS A 428 -17.19 8.66 -18.21
N ARG A 429 -17.73 9.72 -18.86
CA ARG A 429 -18.64 10.70 -18.21
C ARG A 429 -20.00 10.10 -17.89
N ASP A 430 -20.41 9.09 -18.65
CA ASP A 430 -21.72 8.43 -18.53
C ASP A 430 -21.80 7.44 -17.37
N VAL A 431 -20.65 7.06 -16.79
CA VAL A 431 -20.63 6.17 -15.62
C VAL A 431 -21.20 6.91 -14.40
N PRO A 432 -22.21 6.34 -13.73
CA PRO A 432 -22.78 6.93 -12.52
C PRO A 432 -21.73 7.12 -11.42
N ARG A 433 -21.71 8.31 -10.84
CA ARG A 433 -20.81 8.65 -9.72
C ARG A 433 -21.63 9.02 -8.50
N PRO A 434 -21.91 8.05 -7.63
CA PRO A 434 -22.72 8.29 -6.42
C PRO A 434 -22.03 9.23 -5.44
N TYR A 435 -20.71 9.19 -5.40
CA TYR A 435 -19.87 10.16 -4.72
C TYR A 435 -19.08 10.99 -5.75
N ARG A 436 -18.98 12.29 -5.52
CA ARG A 436 -18.21 13.22 -6.35
C ARG A 436 -17.30 14.06 -5.47
N VAL A 437 -16.08 14.22 -5.92
CA VAL A 437 -15.12 15.16 -5.30
C VAL A 437 -15.72 16.56 -5.31
N PRO A 438 -15.55 17.37 -4.23
CA PRO A 438 -15.99 18.76 -4.20
C PRO A 438 -15.57 19.52 -5.45
N PHE A 439 -16.41 20.44 -5.93
CA PHE A 439 -16.26 21.19 -7.18
C PHE A 439 -16.29 20.32 -8.47
N GLY A 440 -16.74 19.08 -8.37
CA GLY A 440 -16.99 18.19 -9.52
C GLY A 440 -15.71 17.85 -10.31
N THR A 441 -15.79 17.92 -11.64
CA THR A 441 -14.65 17.56 -12.50
C THR A 441 -13.44 18.46 -12.30
N LYS A 442 -13.63 19.77 -12.06
CA LYS A 442 -12.53 20.71 -11.81
C LYS A 442 -11.80 20.33 -10.52
N GLY A 443 -12.54 20.11 -9.42
CA GLY A 443 -11.96 19.69 -8.15
C GLY A 443 -11.25 18.35 -8.26
N PHE A 444 -11.82 17.37 -8.96
CA PHE A 444 -11.16 16.08 -9.23
C PHE A 444 -9.81 16.25 -9.95
N MET A 445 -9.78 17.09 -11.00
CA MET A 445 -8.54 17.33 -11.77
C MET A 445 -7.49 18.08 -10.95
N ILE A 446 -7.89 19.01 -10.09
CA ILE A 446 -6.97 19.70 -9.16
C ILE A 446 -6.39 18.69 -8.17
N CYS A 447 -7.21 17.84 -7.55
CA CYS A 447 -6.75 16.78 -6.68
C CYS A 447 -5.79 15.83 -7.42
N ALA A 448 -6.13 15.42 -8.64
CA ALA A 448 -5.29 14.52 -9.43
C ALA A 448 -3.94 15.16 -9.79
N ALA A 449 -3.92 16.43 -10.19
CA ALA A 449 -2.69 17.16 -10.49
C ALA A 449 -1.81 17.32 -9.24
N LEU A 450 -2.40 17.67 -8.11
CA LEU A 450 -1.68 17.83 -6.85
C LEU A 450 -1.08 16.50 -6.37
N VAL A 451 -1.87 15.43 -6.33
CA VAL A 451 -1.40 14.09 -5.96
C VAL A 451 -0.31 13.61 -6.92
N TYR A 452 -0.48 13.84 -8.23
CA TYR A 452 0.52 13.47 -9.23
C TYR A 452 1.84 14.21 -9.05
N ALA A 453 1.78 15.51 -8.75
CA ALA A 453 2.98 16.29 -8.46
C ALA A 453 3.75 15.75 -7.25
N TRP A 454 3.04 15.39 -6.17
CA TRP A 454 3.64 14.75 -5.00
C TRP A 454 4.28 13.41 -5.34
N ILE A 455 3.56 12.52 -6.06
CA ILE A 455 4.08 11.21 -6.49
C ILE A 455 5.30 11.38 -7.39
N LEU A 456 5.29 12.33 -8.32
CA LEU A 456 6.44 12.62 -9.20
C LEU A 456 7.65 13.06 -8.38
N THR A 457 7.48 13.99 -7.44
CA THR A 457 8.56 14.49 -6.56
C THR A 457 9.11 13.35 -5.69
N GLY A 458 8.24 12.56 -5.05
CA GLY A 458 8.68 11.45 -4.22
C GLY A 458 9.35 10.32 -5.02
N SER A 459 8.86 10.03 -6.23
CA SER A 459 9.50 9.04 -7.13
C SER A 459 10.88 9.51 -7.56
N TRP A 460 11.04 10.78 -7.87
CA TRP A 460 12.34 11.36 -8.24
C TRP A 460 13.31 11.31 -7.08
N ALA A 461 12.90 11.79 -5.89
CA ALA A 461 13.74 11.78 -4.69
C ALA A 461 14.15 10.37 -4.27
N ALA A 462 13.28 9.36 -4.48
CA ALA A 462 13.59 7.96 -4.19
C ALA A 462 14.55 7.32 -5.21
N LEU A 463 14.42 7.67 -6.50
CA LEU A 463 15.28 7.11 -7.57
C LEU A 463 16.65 7.78 -7.64
N PHE A 464 16.68 9.09 -7.44
CA PHE A 464 17.86 9.94 -7.63
C PHE A 464 18.12 10.83 -6.42
N PRO A 465 18.38 10.23 -5.22
CA PRO A 465 18.62 11.02 -4.01
C PRO A 465 19.81 11.98 -4.20
N GLY A 466 19.71 13.18 -3.64
CA GLY A 466 20.72 14.21 -3.72
C GLY A 466 20.73 15.01 -5.03
N THR A 467 19.93 14.67 -6.05
CA THR A 467 19.88 15.42 -7.32
C THR A 467 19.04 16.69 -7.22
N LEU A 468 17.88 16.62 -6.55
CA LEU A 468 17.06 17.80 -6.27
C LEU A 468 17.74 18.72 -5.25
N GLU A 469 18.42 18.15 -4.26
CA GLU A 469 19.23 18.87 -3.30
C GLU A 469 20.33 19.66 -4.00
N ALA A 470 21.08 19.02 -4.91
CA ALA A 470 22.13 19.68 -5.70
C ALA A 470 21.56 20.81 -6.57
N LEU A 471 20.37 20.60 -7.19
CA LEU A 471 19.71 21.63 -7.99
C LEU A 471 19.31 22.86 -7.16
N LEU A 472 18.98 22.65 -5.88
CA LEU A 472 18.58 23.70 -4.95
C LEU A 472 19.75 24.28 -4.14
N GLY A 473 21.01 23.85 -4.43
CA GLY A 473 22.20 24.29 -3.72
C GLY A 473 22.31 23.76 -2.28
N ILE A 474 21.62 22.67 -1.97
CA ILE A 474 21.67 22.01 -0.68
C ILE A 474 22.79 20.97 -0.70
N THR A 475 23.67 20.99 0.30
CA THR A 475 24.72 19.98 0.46
C THR A 475 24.10 18.64 0.82
N TYR A 476 24.50 17.57 0.11
CA TYR A 476 24.00 16.22 0.33
C TYR A 476 25.16 15.24 0.32
N ASP A 477 25.43 14.62 1.47
CA ASP A 477 26.37 13.52 1.56
C ASP A 477 25.65 12.20 1.34
N PHE A 478 25.91 11.61 0.18
CA PHE A 478 25.26 10.37 -0.23
C PHE A 478 25.72 9.18 0.62
N HIS A 479 27.03 9.14 0.91
CA HIS A 479 27.61 8.01 1.64
C HIS A 479 27.17 8.01 3.11
N ASP A 480 27.16 9.16 3.76
CA ASP A 480 26.69 9.28 5.15
C ASP A 480 25.20 8.96 5.28
N THR A 481 24.39 9.29 4.26
CA THR A 481 22.95 9.03 4.27
C THR A 481 22.60 7.55 4.04
N TRP A 482 23.30 6.90 3.12
CA TRP A 482 22.91 5.56 2.63
C TRP A 482 23.87 4.42 3.03
N GLY A 483 25.06 4.74 3.51
CA GLY A 483 26.09 3.74 3.84
C GLY A 483 26.69 3.00 2.63
N VAL A 484 26.29 3.40 1.40
CA VAL A 484 26.72 2.78 0.15
C VAL A 484 27.12 3.85 -0.87
N SER A 485 27.89 3.47 -1.91
CA SER A 485 28.21 4.40 -2.98
C SER A 485 26.98 4.72 -3.84
N ARG A 486 26.92 5.97 -4.37
CA ARG A 486 25.85 6.38 -5.30
C ARG A 486 25.70 5.43 -6.48
N THR A 487 26.83 5.01 -7.08
CA THR A 487 26.82 4.10 -8.24
C THR A 487 26.22 2.74 -7.89
N ALA A 488 26.52 2.19 -6.71
CA ALA A 488 25.93 0.93 -6.26
C ALA A 488 24.42 1.06 -6.02
N PHE A 489 23.99 2.15 -5.38
CA PHE A 489 22.58 2.43 -5.14
C PHE A 489 21.78 2.60 -6.45
N GLU A 490 22.28 3.45 -7.36
CA GLU A 490 21.62 3.69 -8.65
C GLU A 490 21.63 2.43 -9.53
N ALA A 491 22.71 1.67 -9.57
CA ALA A 491 22.75 0.40 -10.29
C ALA A 491 21.73 -0.60 -9.76
N PHE A 492 21.54 -0.67 -8.45
CA PHE A 492 20.55 -1.55 -7.84
C PHE A 492 19.11 -1.06 -8.08
N THR A 493 18.81 0.21 -7.83
CA THR A 493 17.46 0.77 -7.98
C THR A 493 17.03 0.84 -9.44
N LEU A 494 17.84 1.42 -10.33
CA LEU A 494 17.55 1.49 -11.77
C LEU A 494 17.60 0.11 -12.43
N GLY A 495 18.54 -0.75 -12.01
CA GLY A 495 18.60 -2.14 -12.45
C GLY A 495 17.31 -2.90 -12.12
N THR A 496 16.75 -2.69 -10.93
CA THR A 496 15.45 -3.25 -10.53
C THR A 496 14.32 -2.72 -11.42
N VAL A 497 14.27 -1.42 -11.67
CA VAL A 497 13.25 -0.81 -12.55
C VAL A 497 13.33 -1.39 -13.96
N VAL A 498 14.54 -1.46 -14.54
CA VAL A 498 14.75 -2.02 -15.89
C VAL A 498 14.37 -3.50 -15.93
N ALA A 499 14.78 -4.28 -14.93
CA ALA A 499 14.40 -5.70 -14.83
C ALA A 499 12.88 -5.89 -14.78
N LEU A 500 12.16 -5.08 -14.00
CA LEU A 500 10.70 -5.13 -13.91
C LEU A 500 10.02 -4.73 -15.22
N LEU A 501 10.52 -3.71 -15.92
CA LEU A 501 10.02 -3.32 -17.24
C LEU A 501 10.21 -4.46 -18.25
N LEU A 502 11.37 -5.12 -18.26
CA LEU A 502 11.65 -6.27 -19.11
C LEU A 502 10.76 -7.46 -18.77
N ILE A 503 10.62 -7.80 -17.49
CA ILE A 503 9.74 -8.89 -17.03
C ILE A 503 8.28 -8.60 -17.42
N GLY A 504 7.81 -7.37 -17.25
CA GLY A 504 6.44 -6.97 -17.61
C GLY A 504 6.18 -7.06 -19.12
N THR A 505 7.10 -6.54 -19.93
CA THR A 505 6.98 -6.58 -21.39
C THR A 505 7.09 -8.00 -21.95
N ILE A 506 8.05 -8.79 -21.47
CA ILE A 506 8.20 -10.21 -21.85
C ILE A 506 6.95 -11.01 -21.41
N GLY A 507 6.50 -10.81 -20.17
CA GLY A 507 5.31 -11.47 -19.65
C GLY A 507 4.06 -11.19 -20.48
N HIS A 508 3.89 -9.94 -20.90
CA HIS A 508 2.81 -9.55 -21.81
C HIS A 508 2.93 -10.19 -23.19
N ALA A 509 4.12 -10.18 -23.80
CA ALA A 509 4.36 -10.78 -25.10
C ALA A 509 4.11 -12.30 -25.11
N VAL A 510 4.56 -13.01 -24.06
CA VAL A 510 4.33 -14.45 -23.88
C VAL A 510 2.84 -14.75 -23.74
N ALA A 511 2.12 -13.97 -22.94
CA ALA A 511 0.67 -14.11 -22.78
C ALA A 511 -0.07 -13.88 -24.12
N GLY A 512 0.32 -12.89 -24.91
CA GLY A 512 -0.24 -12.60 -26.23
C GLY A 512 -0.10 -13.77 -27.19
N LYS A 513 1.09 -14.36 -27.29
CA LYS A 513 1.35 -15.56 -28.14
C LYS A 513 0.51 -16.76 -27.71
N ALA A 514 0.35 -16.98 -26.40
CA ALA A 514 -0.46 -18.08 -25.89
C ALA A 514 -1.96 -17.90 -26.22
N ASN A 515 -2.47 -16.68 -26.16
CA ASN A 515 -3.85 -16.35 -26.53
C ASN A 515 -4.13 -16.55 -28.02
N THR A 516 -3.20 -16.16 -28.88
CA THR A 516 -3.31 -16.36 -30.34
C THR A 516 -3.35 -17.87 -30.70
N ARG A 517 -2.46 -18.68 -30.08
CA ARG A 517 -2.45 -20.13 -30.28
C ARG A 517 -3.73 -20.82 -29.80
N ALA A 518 -4.34 -20.34 -28.71
CA ALA A 518 -5.59 -20.87 -28.22
C ALA A 518 -6.79 -20.51 -29.13
N ARG A 519 -6.77 -19.35 -29.83
CA ARG A 519 -7.79 -18.96 -30.82
C ARG A 519 -7.69 -19.79 -32.09
N VAL A 520 -6.49 -20.13 -32.54
CA VAL A 520 -6.27 -20.94 -33.77
C VAL A 520 -6.66 -22.42 -33.58
N ARG A 521 -6.69 -22.91 -32.32
CA ARG A 521 -7.06 -24.30 -31.99
C ARG A 521 -8.56 -24.51 -31.70
N ARG A 522 -9.35 -23.44 -31.63
CA ARG A 522 -10.82 -23.46 -31.55
C ARG A 522 -11.44 -23.21 -32.94
#